data_2a6a735b2a81c8401fba9682777cd9b1
#
_entry.id   2a6a735b2a81c8401fba9682777cd9b1
#
_cell.length_a   1.000
_cell.length_b   1.000
_cell.length_c   1.000
_cell.angle_alpha   90.00
_cell.angle_beta   90.00
_cell.angle_gamma   90.00
#
_symmetry.space_group_name_H-M   'P 1'
#
loop_
_entity.id
_entity.type
_entity.pdbx_description
1 polymer ?
#
loop_
_entity_poly.entity_id
_entity_poly.type
_entity_poly.pdbx_seq_one_letter_code
_entity_poly.pdbx_strand_id
1 'polypeptide(L)'
;EIADGLQWMQAYLDAELNSGNYYTGQSIRLWQQYLAEYRKNPGQFQTTGDGIYVSPEDGLQYYLNEKNVYDNMLDDFGLLQTHNASVSGGTERLLYRMSVGYTDEQGTLVTDKDRFKRLGGSAFIQADITPWLVQSVDIRYAQSEKNMPVTSTRTGLYDMRLPSIYPEGTWTVGDG
;
A
#
# COMPACT_ATOMS: atom_id res chain seq x y z
N GLU A 1 9.37 -9.50 8.75
CA GLU A 1 10.28 -8.67 9.57
C GLU A 1 11.29 -8.02 8.66
N ILE A 2 11.36 -6.69 8.67
CA ILE A 2 12.29 -5.95 7.81
C ILE A 2 13.67 -6.14 8.41
N ALA A 3 14.58 -6.71 7.63
CA ALA A 3 15.94 -6.86 8.07
C ALA A 3 16.58 -5.48 8.24
N ASP A 4 17.31 -5.28 9.33
CA ASP A 4 18.24 -4.18 9.52
C ASP A 4 19.13 -4.05 8.26
N GLY A 5 19.46 -2.82 7.84
CA GLY A 5 20.26 -2.56 6.66
C GLY A 5 21.60 -3.32 6.62
N LEU A 6 22.28 -3.44 7.76
CA LEU A 6 23.52 -4.22 7.85
C LEU A 6 23.28 -5.73 7.68
N GLN A 7 22.20 -6.26 8.25
CA GLN A 7 21.82 -7.66 8.08
C GLN A 7 21.45 -7.97 6.63
N TRP A 8 20.73 -7.05 5.99
CA TRP A 8 20.40 -7.20 4.57
C TRP A 8 21.64 -7.22 3.69
N MET A 9 22.58 -6.27 3.92
CA MET A 9 23.85 -6.23 3.17
C MET A 9 24.66 -7.51 3.38
N GLN A 10 24.68 -8.05 4.59
CA GLN A 10 25.38 -9.32 4.87
C GLN A 10 24.72 -10.48 4.12
N ALA A 11 23.41 -10.59 4.16
CA ALA A 11 22.68 -11.63 3.43
C ALA A 11 22.90 -11.53 1.90
N TYR A 12 23.00 -10.31 1.38
CA TYR A 12 23.30 -10.08 -0.02
C TYR A 12 24.72 -10.53 -0.39
N LEU A 13 25.71 -10.18 0.42
CA LEU A 13 27.08 -10.63 0.25
C LEU A 13 27.21 -12.16 0.29
N ASP A 14 26.52 -12.79 1.22
CA ASP A 14 26.49 -14.25 1.34
C ASP A 14 25.84 -14.91 0.11
N ALA A 15 24.80 -14.31 -0.42
CA ALA A 15 24.15 -14.79 -1.64
C ALA A 15 25.07 -14.63 -2.88
N GLU A 16 25.80 -13.53 -3.00
CA GLU A 16 26.76 -13.34 -4.08
C GLU A 16 27.92 -14.34 -3.98
N LEU A 17 28.46 -14.55 -2.80
CA LEU A 17 29.51 -15.55 -2.57
C LEU A 17 29.04 -16.96 -2.99
N ASN A 18 27.81 -17.31 -2.66
CA ASN A 18 27.24 -18.60 -3.01
C ASN A 18 26.90 -18.75 -4.50
N SER A 19 26.61 -17.65 -5.19
CA SER A 19 26.31 -17.64 -6.63
C SER A 19 27.55 -17.58 -7.52
N GLY A 20 28.72 -17.29 -6.96
CA GLY A 20 29.97 -17.06 -7.69
C GLY A 20 30.02 -15.75 -8.47
N ASN A 21 29.09 -14.82 -8.18
CA ASN A 21 29.00 -13.52 -8.82
C ASN A 21 29.59 -12.44 -7.91
N TYR A 22 30.78 -11.94 -8.22
CA TYR A 22 31.55 -11.04 -7.35
C TYR A 22 31.50 -9.56 -7.75
N TYR A 23 30.64 -9.19 -8.70
CA TYR A 23 30.71 -7.87 -9.33
C TYR A 23 30.32 -6.70 -8.43
N THR A 24 29.43 -6.90 -7.46
CA THR A 24 28.91 -5.86 -6.58
C THR A 24 29.42 -5.96 -5.14
N GLY A 25 30.11 -7.05 -4.81
CA GLY A 25 30.50 -7.34 -3.42
C GLY A 25 31.41 -6.28 -2.79
N GLN A 26 32.25 -5.62 -3.55
CA GLN A 26 33.15 -4.58 -3.00
C GLN A 26 32.37 -3.32 -2.62
N SER A 27 31.47 -2.84 -3.47
CA SER A 27 30.66 -1.67 -3.19
C SER A 27 29.72 -1.90 -1.99
N ILE A 28 29.16 -3.10 -1.84
CA ILE A 28 28.32 -3.45 -0.70
C ILE A 28 29.12 -3.52 0.59
N ARG A 29 30.36 -4.02 0.55
CA ARG A 29 31.24 -4.02 1.74
C ARG A 29 31.58 -2.61 2.20
N LEU A 30 31.90 -1.72 1.27
CA LEU A 30 32.10 -0.31 1.58
C LEU A 30 30.84 0.33 2.15
N TRP A 31 29.69 0.05 1.56
CA TRP A 31 28.43 0.55 2.07
C TRP A 31 28.14 0.04 3.50
N GLN A 32 28.35 -1.25 3.74
CA GLN A 32 28.21 -1.84 5.06
C GLN A 32 29.15 -1.17 6.09
N GLN A 33 30.40 -0.93 5.71
CA GLN A 33 31.36 -0.23 6.55
C GLN A 33 30.93 1.20 6.85
N TYR A 34 30.57 1.98 5.82
CA TYR A 34 30.12 3.36 6.00
C TYR A 34 28.84 3.44 6.84
N LEU A 35 27.89 2.56 6.63
CA LEU A 35 26.67 2.53 7.44
C LEU A 35 26.97 2.19 8.90
N ALA A 36 27.86 1.22 9.15
CA ALA A 36 28.25 0.85 10.50
C ALA A 36 29.01 1.99 11.24
N GLU A 37 29.83 2.75 10.51
CA GLU A 37 30.54 3.92 11.04
C GLU A 37 29.58 5.11 11.23
N TYR A 38 28.69 5.36 10.29
CA TYR A 38 27.68 6.40 10.37
C TYR A 38 26.76 6.23 11.59
N ARG A 39 26.34 5.01 11.90
CA ARG A 39 25.55 4.70 13.10
C ARG A 39 26.28 5.07 14.39
N LYS A 40 27.62 4.96 14.41
CA LYS A 40 28.42 5.30 15.59
C LYS A 40 28.66 6.80 15.70
N ASN A 41 28.93 7.45 14.59
CA ASN A 41 29.27 8.87 14.55
C ASN A 41 28.80 9.55 13.26
N PRO A 42 27.52 9.94 13.16
CA PRO A 42 26.97 10.59 11.96
C PRO A 42 27.70 11.86 11.57
N GLY A 43 28.25 12.60 12.54
CA GLY A 43 28.92 13.88 12.29
C GLY A 43 30.23 13.79 11.51
N GLN A 44 30.78 12.59 11.28
CA GLN A 44 31.96 12.39 10.45
C GLN A 44 31.68 12.35 8.95
N PHE A 45 30.41 12.18 8.59
CA PHE A 45 29.99 12.03 7.19
C PHE A 45 29.32 13.31 6.69
N GLN A 46 29.80 13.84 5.59
CA GLN A 46 29.15 14.93 4.89
C GLN A 46 28.08 14.33 3.95
N THR A 47 26.87 14.17 4.48
CA THR A 47 25.74 13.69 3.70
C THR A 47 24.90 14.84 3.15
N THR A 48 24.22 14.60 2.05
CA THR A 48 23.14 15.49 1.57
C THR A 48 21.95 15.44 2.52
N GLY A 49 20.97 16.34 2.36
CA GLY A 49 19.72 16.33 3.14
C GLY A 49 18.96 15.00 3.08
N ASP A 50 19.14 14.24 2.01
CA ASP A 50 18.54 12.92 1.81
C ASP A 50 19.38 11.77 2.40
N GLY A 51 20.51 12.05 3.03
CA GLY A 51 21.37 11.05 3.65
C GLY A 51 22.31 10.34 2.67
N ILE A 52 22.58 10.94 1.51
CA ILE A 52 23.50 10.41 0.52
C ILE A 52 24.92 10.85 0.87
N TYR A 53 25.83 9.92 0.95
CA TYR A 53 27.28 10.13 1.11
C TYR A 53 28.01 9.76 -0.16
N VAL A 54 28.87 10.63 -0.64
CA VAL A 54 29.75 10.36 -1.78
C VAL A 54 31.10 9.89 -1.23
N SER A 55 31.45 8.65 -1.52
CA SER A 55 32.70 8.06 -1.06
C SER A 55 33.89 8.64 -1.81
N PRO A 56 34.94 9.10 -1.09
CA PRO A 56 36.20 9.52 -1.72
C PRO A 56 37.02 8.34 -2.25
N GLU A 57 36.72 7.10 -1.86
CA GLU A 57 37.48 5.93 -2.24
C GLU A 57 37.16 5.46 -3.66
N ASP A 58 35.87 5.48 -4.03
CA ASP A 58 35.41 4.98 -5.33
C ASP A 58 34.55 5.97 -6.12
N GLY A 59 34.21 7.13 -5.51
CA GLY A 59 33.35 8.16 -6.11
C GLY A 59 31.89 7.79 -6.20
N LEU A 60 31.46 6.66 -5.61
CA LEU A 60 30.08 6.20 -5.64
C LEU A 60 29.23 6.86 -4.53
N GLN A 61 27.94 6.86 -4.73
CA GLN A 61 26.97 7.38 -3.79
C GLN A 61 26.42 6.25 -2.91
N TYR A 62 26.47 6.45 -1.60
CA TYR A 62 25.98 5.53 -0.59
C TYR A 62 24.91 6.17 0.25
N TYR A 63 23.79 5.49 0.41
CA TYR A 63 22.69 5.95 1.24
C TYR A 63 22.89 5.47 2.68
N LEU A 64 23.02 6.42 3.62
CA LEU A 64 23.34 6.12 5.02
C LEU A 64 22.16 6.39 5.98
N ASN A 65 21.11 7.05 5.50
CA ASN A 65 19.96 7.38 6.33
C ASN A 65 18.93 6.23 6.29
N GLU A 66 18.88 5.44 7.34
CA GLU A 66 17.93 4.33 7.44
C GLU A 66 16.53 4.85 7.76
N LYS A 67 15.57 4.48 6.94
CA LYS A 67 14.16 4.79 7.15
C LYS A 67 13.33 3.53 6.96
N ASN A 68 12.21 3.47 7.67
CA ASN A 68 11.25 2.44 7.43
C ASN A 68 10.39 2.84 6.21
N VAL A 69 10.66 2.24 5.07
CA VAL A 69 9.94 2.51 3.82
C VAL A 69 8.43 2.26 3.97
N TYR A 70 8.05 1.34 4.84
CA TYR A 70 6.65 1.01 5.06
C TYR A 70 5.88 2.11 5.80
N ASP A 71 6.52 2.85 6.70
CA ASP A 71 5.88 3.96 7.42
C ASP A 71 5.46 5.09 6.47
N ASN A 72 6.10 5.18 5.30
CA ASN A 72 5.76 6.16 4.28
C ASN A 72 4.80 5.61 3.21
N MET A 73 4.63 4.31 3.13
CA MET A 73 3.79 3.65 2.13
C MET A 73 2.48 3.13 2.69
N LEU A 74 2.46 2.83 3.97
CA LEU A 74 1.33 2.20 4.64
C LEU A 74 0.88 3.03 5.83
N ASP A 75 -0.42 3.26 5.92
CA ASP A 75 -1.07 3.72 7.14
C ASP A 75 -1.19 2.56 8.12
N ASP A 76 -1.16 2.86 9.40
CA ASP A 76 -1.28 1.86 10.48
C ASP A 76 -2.62 1.11 10.44
N PHE A 77 -3.65 1.69 9.84
CA PHE A 77 -4.98 1.09 9.74
C PHE A 77 -5.73 1.57 8.51
N GLY A 78 -6.54 0.69 7.95
CA GLY A 78 -7.54 1.02 6.94
C GLY A 78 -8.88 1.36 7.61
N LEU A 79 -9.67 2.25 7.02
CA LEU A 79 -10.96 2.66 7.52
C LEU A 79 -12.08 2.03 6.69
N LEU A 80 -12.96 1.26 7.34
CA LEU A 80 -14.19 0.77 6.74
C LEU A 80 -15.40 1.45 7.39
N GLN A 81 -16.20 2.13 6.58
CA GLN A 81 -17.47 2.72 7.00
C GLN A 81 -18.61 2.07 6.22
N THR A 82 -19.63 1.63 6.95
CA THR A 82 -20.84 1.07 6.35
C THR A 82 -22.07 1.70 6.98
N HIS A 83 -22.90 2.27 6.13
CA HIS A 83 -24.16 2.89 6.53
C HIS A 83 -25.32 2.19 5.83
N ASN A 84 -26.29 1.73 6.61
CA ASN A 84 -27.48 1.09 6.10
C ASN A 84 -28.72 1.73 6.71
N ALA A 85 -29.70 2.00 5.87
CA ALA A 85 -31.00 2.45 6.30
C ALA A 85 -32.08 1.64 5.59
N SER A 86 -33.13 1.30 6.30
CA SER A 86 -34.25 0.62 5.72
C SER A 86 -35.56 1.07 6.35
N VAL A 87 -36.61 1.06 5.55
CA VAL A 87 -37.96 1.31 5.97
C VAL A 87 -38.88 0.21 5.40
N SER A 88 -39.77 -0.30 6.19
CA SER A 88 -40.76 -1.26 5.77
C SER A 88 -42.10 -0.96 6.47
N GLY A 89 -43.18 -1.26 5.80
CA GLY A 89 -44.52 -1.08 6.34
C GLY A 89 -45.54 -1.70 5.41
N GLY A 90 -46.79 -1.51 5.76
CA GLY A 90 -47.87 -2.00 4.93
C GLY A 90 -49.21 -1.99 5.62
N THR A 91 -50.20 -2.43 4.87
CA THR A 91 -51.56 -2.72 5.31
C THR A 91 -51.88 -4.17 4.96
N GLU A 92 -53.09 -4.60 5.22
CA GLU A 92 -53.54 -5.94 4.83
C GLU A 92 -53.42 -6.23 3.32
N ARG A 93 -53.39 -5.18 2.47
CA ARG A 93 -53.35 -5.27 1.01
C ARG A 93 -52.13 -4.68 0.36
N LEU A 94 -51.25 -4.02 1.12
CA LEU A 94 -50.04 -3.37 0.60
C LEU A 94 -48.87 -3.63 1.53
N LEU A 95 -47.81 -4.19 1.00
CA LEU A 95 -46.54 -4.34 1.71
C LEU A 95 -45.47 -3.58 0.95
N TYR A 96 -44.61 -2.89 1.68
CA TYR A 96 -43.44 -2.26 1.07
C TYR A 96 -42.20 -2.41 1.95
N ARG A 97 -41.04 -2.48 1.31
CA ARG A 97 -39.72 -2.45 1.95
C ARG A 97 -38.78 -1.69 1.06
N MET A 98 -38.10 -0.73 1.60
CA MET A 98 -37.06 0.03 0.92
C MET A 98 -35.79 0.00 1.76
N SER A 99 -34.63 -0.08 1.10
CA SER A 99 -33.33 -0.01 1.79
C SER A 99 -32.33 0.72 0.93
N VAL A 100 -31.39 1.39 1.59
CA VAL A 100 -30.22 2.00 1.01
C VAL A 100 -29.01 1.63 1.85
N GLY A 101 -27.91 1.30 1.20
CA GLY A 101 -26.64 0.98 1.85
C GLY A 101 -25.50 1.71 1.16
N TYR A 102 -24.60 2.23 1.95
CA TYR A 102 -23.35 2.85 1.48
C TYR A 102 -22.18 2.24 2.23
N THR A 103 -21.17 1.82 1.48
CA THR A 103 -19.90 1.33 2.01
C THR A 103 -18.76 2.17 1.43
N ASP A 104 -17.85 2.60 2.28
CA ASP A 104 -16.60 3.25 1.92
C ASP A 104 -15.48 2.54 2.68
N GLU A 105 -14.61 1.89 1.95
CA GLU A 105 -13.46 1.15 2.46
C GLU A 105 -12.20 1.81 1.92
N GLN A 106 -11.38 2.32 2.80
CA GLN A 106 -10.06 2.82 2.52
C GLN A 106 -9.05 1.77 2.95
N GLY A 107 -8.18 1.35 2.03
CA GLY A 107 -7.09 0.42 2.34
C GLY A 107 -6.01 1.07 3.19
N THR A 108 -4.92 0.33 3.38
CA THR A 108 -3.78 0.76 4.21
C THR A 108 -2.70 1.51 3.43
N LEU A 109 -2.91 1.81 2.16
CA LEU A 109 -1.97 2.64 1.41
C LEU A 109 -2.16 4.12 1.73
N VAL A 110 -1.07 4.85 1.97
CA VAL A 110 -1.05 6.31 2.18
C VAL A 110 -1.66 7.08 1.00
N THR A 111 -1.85 6.43 -0.14
CA THR A 111 -2.47 7.03 -1.32
C THR A 111 -3.95 6.67 -1.43
N ASP A 112 -4.77 7.58 -1.97
CA ASP A 112 -6.20 7.31 -2.27
C ASP A 112 -6.43 6.21 -3.33
N LYS A 113 -5.39 5.54 -3.77
CA LYS A 113 -5.45 4.52 -4.83
C LYS A 113 -5.80 3.11 -4.34
N ASP A 114 -6.13 2.95 -3.07
CA ASP A 114 -6.62 1.70 -2.50
C ASP A 114 -7.94 1.99 -1.78
N ARG A 115 -8.99 2.23 -2.59
CA ARG A 115 -10.29 2.60 -2.06
C ARG A 115 -11.41 1.87 -2.79
N PHE A 116 -12.36 1.37 -2.03
CA PHE A 116 -13.58 0.77 -2.53
C PHE A 116 -14.80 1.51 -2.00
N LYS A 117 -15.68 1.92 -2.93
CA LYS A 117 -16.97 2.52 -2.60
C LYS A 117 -18.09 1.70 -3.21
N ARG A 118 -19.17 1.53 -2.46
CA ARG A 118 -20.37 0.86 -2.95
C ARG A 118 -21.61 1.59 -2.45
N LEU A 119 -22.49 1.91 -3.41
CA LEU A 119 -23.84 2.38 -3.13
C LEU A 119 -24.83 1.33 -3.60
N GLY A 120 -25.75 0.93 -2.74
CA GLY A 120 -26.81 -0.02 -3.07
C GLY A 120 -28.15 0.47 -2.61
N GLY A 121 -29.19 0.08 -3.33
CA GLY A 121 -30.58 0.35 -2.93
C GLY A 121 -31.50 -0.76 -3.38
N SER A 122 -32.54 -1.01 -2.64
CA SER A 122 -33.61 -1.92 -3.03
C SER A 122 -34.99 -1.35 -2.67
N ALA A 123 -35.96 -1.64 -3.49
CA ALA A 123 -37.36 -1.33 -3.24
C ALA A 123 -38.22 -2.54 -3.61
N PHE A 124 -38.97 -3.01 -2.66
CA PHE A 124 -39.95 -4.07 -2.84
C PHE A 124 -41.33 -3.53 -2.48
N ILE A 125 -42.31 -3.74 -3.36
CA ILE A 125 -43.72 -3.40 -3.16
C ILE A 125 -44.52 -4.59 -3.59
N GLN A 126 -45.50 -4.98 -2.76
CA GLN A 126 -46.52 -5.99 -3.08
C GLN A 126 -47.90 -5.41 -2.78
N ALA A 127 -48.80 -5.55 -3.74
CA ALA A 127 -50.17 -5.10 -3.61
C ALA A 127 -51.16 -6.18 -4.04
N ASP A 128 -52.17 -6.39 -3.21
CA ASP A 128 -53.34 -7.20 -3.53
C ASP A 128 -54.35 -6.31 -4.28
N ILE A 129 -54.28 -6.36 -5.62
CA ILE A 129 -55.14 -5.51 -6.47
C ILE A 129 -56.60 -5.98 -6.43
N THR A 130 -56.78 -7.30 -6.47
CA THR A 130 -58.07 -7.96 -6.35
C THR A 130 -57.89 -9.24 -5.54
N PRO A 131 -58.98 -9.89 -5.06
CA PRO A 131 -58.89 -11.16 -4.31
C PRO A 131 -58.17 -12.29 -5.04
N TRP A 132 -58.07 -12.18 -6.35
CA TRP A 132 -57.39 -13.19 -7.20
C TRP A 132 -56.09 -12.68 -7.85
N LEU A 133 -55.72 -11.39 -7.66
CA LEU A 133 -54.57 -10.79 -8.29
C LEU A 133 -53.67 -10.10 -7.26
N VAL A 134 -52.50 -10.67 -7.06
CA VAL A 134 -51.42 -10.07 -6.28
C VAL A 134 -50.32 -9.68 -7.21
N GLN A 135 -49.86 -8.44 -7.12
CA GLN A 135 -48.72 -7.94 -7.90
C GLN A 135 -47.56 -7.55 -6.98
N SER A 136 -46.37 -7.96 -7.34
CA SER A 136 -45.12 -7.53 -6.66
C SER A 136 -44.11 -6.98 -7.61
N VAL A 137 -43.34 -6.00 -7.17
CA VAL A 137 -42.22 -5.39 -7.88
C VAL A 137 -41.01 -5.37 -6.95
N ASP A 138 -39.88 -5.89 -7.40
CA ASP A 138 -38.61 -5.86 -6.69
C ASP A 138 -37.59 -5.15 -7.60
N ILE A 139 -37.09 -4.01 -7.15
CA ILE A 139 -36.10 -3.20 -7.85
C ILE A 139 -34.83 -3.18 -7.00
N ARG A 140 -33.70 -3.45 -7.63
CA ARG A 140 -32.40 -3.40 -6.97
C ARG A 140 -31.43 -2.59 -7.81
N TYR A 141 -30.68 -1.75 -7.13
CA TYR A 141 -29.61 -0.95 -7.70
C TYR A 141 -28.32 -1.19 -6.93
N ALA A 142 -27.22 -1.32 -7.64
CA ALA A 142 -25.89 -1.38 -7.03
C ALA A 142 -24.90 -0.72 -7.97
N GLN A 143 -24.09 0.17 -7.40
CA GLN A 143 -22.95 0.79 -8.05
C GLN A 143 -21.74 0.59 -7.16
N SER A 144 -20.63 0.19 -7.75
CA SER A 144 -19.36 0.07 -7.04
C SER A 144 -18.24 0.73 -7.85
N GLU A 145 -17.35 1.39 -7.11
CA GLU A 145 -16.13 1.98 -7.63
C GLU A 145 -14.97 1.39 -6.84
N LYS A 146 -13.96 0.91 -7.57
CA LYS A 146 -12.77 0.34 -6.96
C LYS A 146 -11.54 0.97 -7.59
N ASN A 147 -10.78 1.68 -6.77
CA ASN A 147 -9.46 2.15 -7.11
C ASN A 147 -8.43 1.11 -6.65
N MET A 148 -7.51 0.77 -7.54
CA MET A 148 -6.41 -0.13 -7.22
C MET A 148 -5.11 0.45 -7.76
N PRO A 149 -3.98 0.26 -7.05
CA PRO A 149 -2.68 0.64 -7.59
C PRO A 149 -2.40 -0.06 -8.91
N VAL A 150 -1.78 0.64 -9.84
CA VAL A 150 -1.38 0.06 -11.13
C VAL A 150 -0.35 -1.06 -10.90
N THR A 151 -0.35 -2.05 -11.77
CA THR A 151 0.45 -3.29 -11.62
C THR A 151 1.96 -3.04 -11.46
N SER A 152 2.50 -1.98 -12.05
CA SER A 152 3.90 -1.57 -11.87
C SER A 152 4.22 -1.09 -10.44
N THR A 153 3.27 -0.40 -9.81
CA THR A 153 3.34 0.00 -8.40
C THR A 153 3.14 -1.20 -7.48
N ARG A 154 2.36 -2.19 -7.92
CA ARG A 154 2.13 -3.43 -7.20
C ARG A 154 3.41 -4.24 -7.01
N THR A 155 4.28 -4.30 -8.01
CA THR A 155 5.56 -5.03 -7.88
C THR A 155 6.48 -4.38 -6.86
N GLY A 156 6.52 -3.04 -6.79
CA GLY A 156 7.28 -2.32 -5.78
C GLY A 156 6.68 -2.40 -4.37
N LEU A 157 5.34 -2.38 -4.25
CA LEU A 157 4.62 -2.47 -2.98
C LEU A 157 4.66 -3.87 -2.36
N TYR A 158 4.63 -4.90 -3.21
CA TYR A 158 4.63 -6.30 -2.76
C TYR A 158 6.03 -6.92 -2.74
N ASP A 159 7.03 -6.24 -3.26
CA ASP A 159 8.41 -6.66 -3.08
C ASP A 159 8.89 -6.24 -1.68
N MET A 160 8.42 -6.96 -0.69
CA MET A 160 8.73 -6.76 0.72
C MET A 160 10.23 -6.93 1.06
N ARG A 161 11.09 -6.89 0.06
CA ARG A 161 12.55 -7.02 0.18
C ARG A 161 13.27 -5.69 0.15
N LEU A 162 12.52 -4.56 0.14
CA LEU A 162 13.14 -3.25 0.22
C LEU A 162 13.75 -3.04 1.61
N PRO A 163 15.08 -2.96 1.70
CA PRO A 163 15.72 -2.70 2.99
C PRO A 163 15.52 -1.27 3.45
N SER A 164 15.67 -1.02 4.73
CA SER A 164 15.58 0.31 5.37
C SER A 164 16.56 1.35 4.80
N ILE A 165 17.53 0.90 4.03
CA ILE A 165 18.57 1.73 3.41
C ILE A 165 18.24 2.20 1.98
N TYR A 166 17.05 1.83 1.44
CA TYR A 166 16.64 2.37 0.15
C TYR A 166 16.18 3.82 0.28
N PRO A 167 16.64 4.72 -0.60
CA PRO A 167 16.21 6.10 -0.59
C PRO A 167 14.72 6.21 -0.97
N GLU A 168 14.04 7.15 -0.32
CA GLU A 168 12.69 7.52 -0.71
C GLU A 168 12.72 8.32 -2.02
N GLY A 169 11.80 8.02 -2.92
CA GLY A 169 11.60 8.77 -4.14
C GLY A 169 11.80 7.97 -5.42
N THR A 170 11.47 8.60 -6.53
CA THR A 170 11.70 8.04 -7.86
C THR A 170 13.19 8.05 -8.16
N TRP A 171 13.76 6.90 -8.33
CA TRP A 171 15.06 6.77 -8.95
C TRP A 171 14.95 7.24 -10.40
N THR A 172 15.43 8.43 -10.69
CA THR A 172 15.90 8.70 -12.04
C THR A 172 17.25 8.01 -12.16
N VAL A 173 17.26 6.86 -12.82
CA VAL A 173 18.51 6.33 -13.37
C VAL A 173 19.06 7.47 -14.22
N GLY A 174 20.15 8.06 -13.79
CA GLY A 174 20.79 9.10 -14.58
C GLY A 174 21.05 8.53 -15.96
N ASP A 175 20.61 9.24 -16.97
CA ASP A 175 20.98 8.95 -18.35
C ASP A 175 22.50 8.96 -18.40
N GLY A 176 23.09 7.77 -18.54
CA GLY A 176 24.51 7.59 -18.72
C GLY A 176 24.94 8.00 -20.12
#